data_f8e3ef9c0c9a8b7ff39129d009fbdfa4
#
_entry.id   f8e3ef9c0c9a8b7ff39129d009fbdfa4
#
_cell.length_a   1.000
_cell.length_b   1.000
_cell.length_c   1.000
_cell.angle_alpha   90.00
_cell.angle_beta   90.00
_cell.angle_gamma   90.00
#
_symmetry.space_group_name_H-M   'P 1'
#
loop_
_entity.id
_entity.type
_entity.pdbx_description
1 polymer ?
#
loop_
_entity_poly.entity_id
_entity_poly.type
_entity_poly.pdbx_seq_one_letter_code
_entity_poly.pdbx_strand_id
1 'polypeptide(L)'
;MSGSYSEQEENQWDRLLKIKTMGRDDSNADQYRYPYEPTPYVVLERLANSGWIRKGDVLLDYGCGKGRVDCYLSYQTRCHSIGVEYDPRIYEAAAENQKTAVSGSRTEFVLADAGTYEMPETVNRAYFFNPFSVELLKKVVQRILDSWYEKQREIRLFFYYPSDEYMAYLMTVDELMFVDEIDCRDLFNGKDKRERIVLFEIA
;
A
#
# COMPACT_ATOMS: atom_id res chain seq x y z
N MET A 1 9.02 -20.11 19.50
CA MET A 1 8.72 -20.76 18.21
C MET A 1 8.73 -19.64 17.18
N SER A 2 9.76 -19.57 16.34
CA SER A 2 9.84 -18.57 15.27
C SER A 2 8.80 -18.95 14.22
N GLY A 3 7.74 -18.17 14.13
CA GLY A 3 6.75 -18.32 13.07
C GLY A 3 7.40 -18.04 11.72
N SER A 4 7.81 -19.08 11.02
CA SER A 4 8.12 -18.92 9.61
C SER A 4 6.80 -18.70 8.89
N TYR A 5 6.57 -17.49 8.48
CA TYR A 5 5.52 -17.12 7.54
C TYR A 5 5.56 -18.10 6.36
N SER A 6 4.47 -18.79 6.10
CA SER A 6 4.44 -19.89 5.14
C SER A 6 3.68 -19.52 3.88
N GLU A 7 4.20 -19.93 2.72
CA GLU A 7 3.50 -19.84 1.43
C GLU A 7 2.09 -20.46 1.48
N GLN A 8 1.87 -21.42 2.37
CA GLN A 8 0.58 -22.06 2.58
C GLN A 8 -0.45 -21.09 3.17
N GLU A 9 -0.07 -20.24 4.13
CA GLU A 9 -0.94 -19.22 4.74
C GLU A 9 -1.29 -18.13 3.74
N GLU A 10 -0.34 -17.72 2.92
CA GLU A 10 -0.56 -16.79 1.81
C GLU A 10 -1.62 -17.31 0.83
N ASN A 11 -1.49 -18.57 0.41
CA ASN A 11 -2.44 -19.23 -0.47
C ASN A 11 -3.83 -19.40 0.17
N GLN A 12 -3.91 -19.57 1.49
CA GLN A 12 -5.19 -19.66 2.20
C GLN A 12 -5.94 -18.33 2.15
N TRP A 13 -5.24 -17.21 2.36
CA TRP A 13 -5.83 -15.88 2.25
C TRP A 13 -6.29 -15.55 0.84
N ASP A 14 -5.47 -15.83 -0.19
CA ASP A 14 -5.86 -15.64 -1.58
C ASP A 14 -7.16 -16.41 -1.91
N ARG A 15 -7.27 -17.66 -1.43
CA ARG A 15 -8.49 -18.48 -1.63
C ARG A 15 -9.70 -17.91 -0.90
N LEU A 16 -9.53 -17.47 0.36
CA LEU A 16 -10.61 -16.90 1.17
C LEU A 16 -11.12 -15.61 0.53
N LEU A 17 -10.23 -14.76 0.07
CA LEU A 17 -10.55 -13.49 -0.59
C LEU A 17 -11.02 -13.69 -2.04
N LYS A 18 -10.82 -14.87 -2.63
CA LYS A 18 -11.09 -15.21 -4.03
C LYS A 18 -10.28 -14.39 -5.03
N ILE A 19 -9.00 -14.18 -4.72
CA ILE A 19 -8.05 -13.45 -5.56
C ILE A 19 -6.81 -14.30 -5.85
N LYS A 20 -5.94 -13.83 -6.74
CA LYS A 20 -4.68 -14.47 -7.12
C LYS A 20 -3.57 -13.42 -7.12
N THR A 21 -2.84 -13.34 -6.03
CA THR A 21 -1.82 -12.30 -5.85
C THR A 21 -0.41 -12.85 -5.64
N MET A 22 -0.26 -14.15 -5.54
CA MET A 22 1.03 -14.81 -5.33
C MET A 22 2.01 -14.58 -6.49
N GLY A 23 3.28 -14.71 -6.14
CA GLY A 23 4.41 -14.64 -7.08
C GLY A 23 4.95 -13.22 -7.26
N ARG A 24 6.24 -13.15 -7.58
CA ARG A 24 6.96 -11.92 -7.93
C ARG A 24 6.97 -11.76 -9.45
N ASP A 25 6.90 -10.52 -9.94
CA ASP A 25 7.01 -10.21 -11.36
C ASP A 25 8.02 -9.08 -11.58
N ASP A 26 9.13 -9.41 -12.24
CA ASP A 26 10.24 -8.49 -12.51
C ASP A 26 10.23 -7.97 -13.97
N SER A 27 9.26 -8.38 -14.79
CA SER A 27 9.34 -8.26 -16.24
C SER A 27 9.26 -6.82 -16.77
N ASN A 28 8.69 -5.88 -16.01
CA ASN A 28 8.61 -4.45 -16.38
C ASN A 28 9.24 -3.52 -15.32
N ALA A 29 10.07 -4.07 -14.42
CA ALA A 29 10.84 -3.25 -13.50
C ALA A 29 11.87 -2.40 -14.28
N ASP A 30 12.01 -1.13 -13.88
CA ASP A 30 12.98 -0.20 -14.43
C ASP A 30 13.74 0.55 -13.31
N GLN A 31 14.55 1.54 -13.66
CA GLN A 31 15.30 2.31 -12.65
C GLN A 31 14.41 3.16 -11.73
N TYR A 32 13.14 3.37 -12.05
CA TYR A 32 12.20 4.19 -11.28
C TYR A 32 11.09 3.37 -10.64
N ARG A 33 10.78 2.17 -11.16
CA ARG A 33 9.68 1.31 -10.72
C ARG A 33 10.19 -0.06 -10.38
N TYR A 34 9.88 -0.50 -9.17
CA TYR A 34 10.40 -1.76 -8.64
C TYR A 34 9.51 -2.95 -9.02
N PRO A 35 10.07 -4.18 -8.97
CA PRO A 35 9.31 -5.39 -9.26
C PRO A 35 8.06 -5.53 -8.40
N TYR A 36 7.00 -6.12 -8.96
CA TYR A 36 5.86 -6.52 -8.16
C TYR A 36 6.25 -7.55 -7.11
N GLU A 37 5.99 -7.24 -5.87
CA GLU A 37 6.09 -8.13 -4.73
C GLU A 37 4.90 -7.88 -3.80
N PRO A 38 4.08 -8.91 -3.47
CA PRO A 38 2.91 -8.69 -2.64
C PRO A 38 3.29 -8.46 -1.17
N THR A 39 2.66 -7.49 -0.51
CA THR A 39 2.77 -7.33 0.94
C THR A 39 2.31 -8.61 1.64
N PRO A 40 3.10 -9.18 2.59
CA PRO A 40 2.70 -10.36 3.34
C PRO A 40 1.39 -10.16 4.11
N TYR A 41 0.50 -11.16 4.11
CA TYR A 41 -0.78 -11.05 4.80
C TYR A 41 -0.66 -10.82 6.30
N VAL A 42 0.35 -11.36 6.96
CA VAL A 42 0.60 -11.12 8.39
C VAL A 42 0.92 -9.66 8.72
N VAL A 43 1.54 -8.93 7.78
CA VAL A 43 1.78 -7.48 7.88
C VAL A 43 0.47 -6.72 7.70
N LEU A 44 -0.33 -7.10 6.70
CA LEU A 44 -1.65 -6.52 6.47
C LEU A 44 -2.62 -6.77 7.63
N GLU A 45 -2.56 -7.95 8.24
CA GLU A 45 -3.32 -8.27 9.44
C GLU A 45 -2.94 -7.36 10.62
N ARG A 46 -1.65 -7.15 10.83
CA ARG A 46 -1.16 -6.23 11.86
C ARG A 46 -1.62 -4.80 11.60
N LEU A 47 -1.55 -4.33 10.35
CA LEU A 47 -2.05 -3.02 9.96
C LEU A 47 -3.57 -2.89 10.15
N ALA A 48 -4.34 -3.89 9.72
CA ALA A 48 -5.80 -3.88 9.89
C ALA A 48 -6.22 -3.83 11.38
N ASN A 49 -5.48 -4.54 12.25
CA ASN A 49 -5.73 -4.60 13.69
C ASN A 49 -5.21 -3.39 14.46
N SER A 50 -4.39 -2.52 13.87
CA SER A 50 -3.86 -1.32 14.51
C SER A 50 -4.92 -0.25 14.80
N GLY A 51 -6.05 -0.29 14.08
CA GLY A 51 -7.12 0.71 14.18
C GLY A 51 -6.86 2.00 13.40
N TRP A 52 -5.75 2.10 12.64
CA TRP A 52 -5.42 3.27 11.82
C TRP A 52 -6.26 3.38 10.54
N ILE A 53 -6.82 2.27 10.07
CA ILE A 53 -7.71 2.21 8.89
C ILE A 53 -9.08 1.69 9.32
N ARG A 54 -10.15 2.42 9.02
CA ARG A 54 -11.52 2.15 9.49
C ARG A 54 -12.52 2.18 8.35
N LYS A 55 -13.74 1.74 8.61
CA LYS A 55 -14.86 1.63 7.65
C LYS A 55 -15.14 2.92 6.86
N GLY A 56 -14.93 4.08 7.45
CA GLY A 56 -15.21 5.38 6.80
C GLY A 56 -14.05 5.90 5.95
N ASP A 57 -12.91 5.22 5.96
CA ASP A 57 -11.71 5.66 5.25
C ASP A 57 -11.75 5.24 3.78
N VAL A 58 -11.05 6.03 2.97
CA VAL A 58 -10.74 5.72 1.57
C VAL A 58 -9.22 5.60 1.44
N LEU A 59 -8.75 4.38 1.19
CA LEU A 59 -7.35 4.06 1.00
C LEU A 59 -6.96 4.25 -0.46
N LEU A 60 -5.80 4.83 -0.70
CA LEU A 60 -5.13 4.84 -2.00
C LEU A 60 -3.84 4.01 -1.91
N ASP A 61 -3.75 2.93 -2.66
CA ASP A 61 -2.57 2.06 -2.74
C ASP A 61 -1.74 2.41 -3.98
N TYR A 62 -0.56 2.98 -3.76
CA TYR A 62 0.35 3.37 -4.83
C TYR A 62 1.26 2.22 -5.23
N GLY A 63 1.11 1.73 -6.45
CA GLY A 63 1.75 0.51 -6.92
C GLY A 63 1.05 -0.72 -6.38
N CYS A 64 -0.27 -0.76 -6.53
CA CYS A 64 -1.13 -1.79 -5.93
C CYS A 64 -0.85 -3.21 -6.43
N GLY A 65 -0.07 -3.35 -7.49
CA GLY A 65 0.21 -4.64 -8.08
C GLY A 65 -1.08 -5.36 -8.49
N LYS A 66 -1.24 -6.60 -8.02
CA LYS A 66 -2.45 -7.41 -8.27
C LYS A 66 -3.61 -7.12 -7.29
N GLY A 67 -3.52 -6.04 -6.49
CA GLY A 67 -4.59 -5.55 -5.61
C GLY A 67 -4.73 -6.29 -4.28
N ARG A 68 -3.67 -6.92 -3.75
CA ARG A 68 -3.72 -7.66 -2.48
C ARG A 68 -4.09 -6.75 -1.30
N VAL A 69 -3.39 -5.64 -1.17
CA VAL A 69 -3.58 -4.67 -0.08
C VAL A 69 -5.01 -4.14 -0.08
N ASP A 70 -5.49 -3.72 -1.25
CA ASP A 70 -6.84 -3.23 -1.46
C ASP A 70 -7.90 -4.24 -1.05
N CYS A 71 -7.81 -5.46 -1.62
CA CYS A 71 -8.77 -6.52 -1.35
C CYS A 71 -8.78 -6.93 0.12
N TYR A 72 -7.61 -7.07 0.75
CA TYR A 72 -7.50 -7.51 2.12
C TYR A 72 -7.98 -6.44 3.12
N LEU A 73 -7.48 -5.20 3.00
CA LEU A 73 -7.85 -4.13 3.92
C LEU A 73 -9.33 -3.77 3.79
N SER A 74 -9.88 -3.72 2.56
CA SER A 74 -11.32 -3.53 2.35
C SER A 74 -12.17 -4.69 2.89
N TYR A 75 -11.65 -5.91 2.93
CA TYR A 75 -12.31 -7.03 3.57
C TYR A 75 -12.33 -6.89 5.10
N GLN A 76 -11.17 -6.65 5.70
CA GLN A 76 -11.00 -6.64 7.15
C GLN A 76 -11.58 -5.38 7.82
N THR A 77 -11.31 -4.20 7.27
CA THR A 77 -11.67 -2.93 7.90
C THR A 77 -12.97 -2.35 7.37
N ARG A 78 -13.44 -2.85 6.21
CA ARG A 78 -14.58 -2.34 5.43
C ARG A 78 -14.35 -0.91 4.90
N CYS A 79 -13.11 -0.47 4.77
CA CYS A 79 -12.77 0.75 4.06
C CYS A 79 -13.05 0.60 2.55
N HIS A 80 -13.12 1.71 1.84
CA HIS A 80 -12.98 1.71 0.39
C HIS A 80 -11.50 1.81 0.02
N SER A 81 -11.10 1.22 -1.10
CA SER A 81 -9.74 1.35 -1.60
C SER A 81 -9.69 1.59 -3.11
N ILE A 82 -8.67 2.33 -3.50
CA ILE A 82 -8.32 2.64 -4.88
C ILE A 82 -6.87 2.22 -5.06
N GLY A 83 -6.61 1.26 -5.94
CA GLY A 83 -5.26 0.82 -6.29
C GLY A 83 -4.80 1.45 -7.60
N VAL A 84 -3.63 2.08 -7.60
CA VAL A 84 -3.01 2.64 -8.81
C VAL A 84 -1.86 1.74 -9.24
N GLU A 85 -1.91 1.27 -10.48
CA GLU A 85 -0.88 0.41 -11.08
C GLU A 85 -0.47 0.96 -12.44
N TYR A 86 0.83 0.96 -12.70
CA TYR A 86 1.41 1.46 -13.95
C TYR A 86 1.49 0.38 -15.05
N ASP A 87 1.81 -0.87 -14.67
CA ASP A 87 1.96 -1.97 -15.63
C ASP A 87 0.59 -2.50 -16.07
N PRO A 88 0.24 -2.39 -17.37
CA PRO A 88 -1.07 -2.85 -17.86
C PRO A 88 -1.37 -4.32 -17.57
N ARG A 89 -0.35 -5.21 -17.62
CA ARG A 89 -0.55 -6.66 -17.40
C ARG A 89 -0.83 -6.96 -15.93
N ILE A 90 -0.14 -6.24 -15.02
CA ILE A 90 -0.36 -6.39 -13.57
C ILE A 90 -1.71 -5.78 -13.21
N TYR A 91 -2.04 -4.61 -13.77
CA TYR A 91 -3.36 -3.99 -13.63
C TYR A 91 -4.50 -4.91 -14.11
N GLU A 92 -4.34 -5.60 -15.26
CA GLU A 92 -5.35 -6.56 -15.72
C GLU A 92 -5.58 -7.67 -14.68
N ALA A 93 -4.53 -8.15 -14.02
CA ALA A 93 -4.66 -9.13 -12.94
C ALA A 93 -5.41 -8.55 -11.73
N ALA A 94 -5.16 -7.29 -11.36
CA ALA A 94 -5.92 -6.60 -10.31
C ALA A 94 -7.40 -6.45 -10.68
N ALA A 95 -7.70 -6.04 -11.91
CA ALA A 95 -9.06 -5.91 -12.41
C ALA A 95 -9.82 -7.25 -12.45
N GLU A 96 -9.15 -8.35 -12.79
CA GLU A 96 -9.73 -9.70 -12.69
C GLU A 96 -9.97 -10.11 -11.23
N ASN A 97 -9.03 -9.82 -10.34
CA ASN A 97 -9.21 -10.05 -8.91
C ASN A 97 -10.41 -9.27 -8.34
N GLN A 98 -10.60 -8.02 -8.75
CA GLN A 98 -11.75 -7.21 -8.33
C GLN A 98 -13.09 -7.90 -8.61
N LYS A 99 -13.23 -8.51 -9.80
CA LYS A 99 -14.49 -9.18 -10.22
C LYS A 99 -14.85 -10.36 -9.33
N THR A 100 -13.86 -11.04 -8.77
CA THR A 100 -14.04 -12.25 -7.96
C THR A 100 -13.91 -12.02 -6.46
N ALA A 101 -13.23 -10.94 -6.05
CA ALA A 101 -12.92 -10.64 -4.67
C ALA A 101 -14.17 -10.47 -3.79
N VAL A 102 -14.13 -11.02 -2.58
CA VAL A 102 -15.18 -10.84 -1.57
C VAL A 102 -15.42 -9.35 -1.25
N SER A 103 -14.39 -8.54 -1.33
CA SER A 103 -14.42 -7.08 -1.12
C SER A 103 -14.54 -6.27 -2.43
N GLY A 104 -14.70 -6.90 -3.58
CA GLY A 104 -14.63 -6.26 -4.90
C GLY A 104 -15.54 -5.03 -5.10
N SER A 105 -16.67 -4.98 -4.40
CA SER A 105 -17.57 -3.81 -4.44
C SER A 105 -17.03 -2.58 -3.68
N ARG A 106 -15.93 -2.73 -2.93
CA ARG A 106 -15.26 -1.67 -2.17
C ARG A 106 -13.84 -1.40 -2.67
N THR A 107 -13.43 -2.05 -3.75
CA THR A 107 -12.13 -1.85 -4.38
C THR A 107 -12.31 -1.28 -5.79
N GLU A 108 -11.41 -0.40 -6.18
CA GLU A 108 -11.30 0.14 -7.52
C GLU A 108 -9.84 0.07 -7.95
N PHE A 109 -9.57 -0.23 -9.22
CA PHE A 109 -8.21 -0.22 -9.76
C PHE A 109 -8.12 0.72 -10.95
N VAL A 110 -7.02 1.48 -11.02
CA VAL A 110 -6.76 2.48 -12.04
C VAL A 110 -5.41 2.22 -12.69
N LEU A 111 -5.41 2.09 -14.02
CA LEU A 111 -4.18 2.04 -14.80
C LEU A 111 -3.66 3.46 -14.98
N ALA A 112 -2.64 3.84 -14.20
CA ALA A 112 -2.06 5.19 -14.25
C ALA A 112 -0.63 5.23 -13.73
N ASP A 113 0.11 6.26 -14.14
CA ASP A 113 1.40 6.60 -13.56
C ASP A 113 1.18 7.36 -12.24
N ALA A 114 1.72 6.84 -11.15
CA ALA A 114 1.60 7.42 -9.80
C ALA A 114 2.08 8.88 -9.74
N GLY A 115 3.11 9.24 -10.50
CA GLY A 115 3.68 10.59 -10.52
C GLY A 115 2.79 11.64 -11.20
N THR A 116 1.76 11.21 -11.94
CA THR A 116 0.79 12.09 -12.61
C THR A 116 -0.64 11.89 -12.13
N TYR A 117 -0.89 10.84 -11.34
CA TYR A 117 -2.22 10.55 -10.83
C TYR A 117 -2.66 11.61 -9.83
N GLU A 118 -3.84 12.18 -10.05
CA GLU A 118 -4.46 13.15 -9.15
C GLU A 118 -5.21 12.42 -8.04
N MET A 119 -4.81 12.65 -6.79
CA MET A 119 -5.41 11.99 -5.64
C MET A 119 -6.84 12.53 -5.41
N PRO A 120 -7.88 11.67 -5.44
CA PRO A 120 -9.24 12.11 -5.17
C PRO A 120 -9.39 12.74 -3.78
N GLU A 121 -10.21 13.79 -3.68
CA GLU A 121 -10.48 14.50 -2.41
C GLU A 121 -11.09 13.61 -1.31
N THR A 122 -11.67 12.48 -1.66
CA THR A 122 -12.23 11.51 -0.72
C THR A 122 -11.17 10.67 -0.04
N VAL A 123 -9.96 10.57 -0.62
CA VAL A 123 -8.86 9.77 -0.08
C VAL A 123 -8.31 10.42 1.18
N ASN A 124 -8.18 9.62 2.24
CA ASN A 124 -7.61 10.05 3.51
C ASN A 124 -6.58 9.06 4.09
N ARG A 125 -6.30 7.98 3.38
CA ARG A 125 -5.25 6.99 3.69
C ARG A 125 -4.47 6.69 2.42
N ALA A 126 -3.14 6.68 2.49
CA ALA A 126 -2.28 6.31 1.36
C ALA A 126 -1.27 5.25 1.80
N TYR A 127 -1.12 4.19 1.02
CA TYR A 127 -0.23 3.07 1.32
C TYR A 127 0.86 2.94 0.28
N PHE A 128 2.05 2.56 0.74
CA PHE A 128 3.25 2.37 -0.07
C PHE A 128 4.03 1.15 0.42
N PHE A 129 4.29 0.22 -0.46
CA PHE A 129 5.28 -0.84 -0.23
C PHE A 129 6.50 -0.60 -1.13
N ASN A 130 7.24 0.47 -0.87
CA ASN A 130 8.46 0.84 -1.59
C ASN A 130 8.33 0.66 -3.13
N PRO A 131 7.28 1.21 -3.77
CA PRO A 131 6.91 0.81 -5.13
C PRO A 131 7.77 1.43 -6.22
N PHE A 132 8.54 2.49 -5.91
CA PHE A 132 9.29 3.25 -6.90
C PHE A 132 10.47 4.03 -6.28
N SER A 133 11.26 4.71 -7.12
CA SER A 133 12.40 5.51 -6.66
C SER A 133 11.98 6.71 -5.81
N VAL A 134 12.91 7.26 -5.03
CA VAL A 134 12.66 8.47 -4.23
C VAL A 134 12.30 9.68 -5.08
N GLU A 135 12.80 9.77 -6.32
CA GLU A 135 12.46 10.84 -7.27
C GLU A 135 10.99 10.79 -7.66
N LEU A 136 10.46 9.60 -7.86
CA LEU A 136 9.03 9.43 -8.13
C LEU A 136 8.20 9.65 -6.86
N LEU A 137 8.67 9.18 -5.69
CA LEU A 137 8.02 9.46 -4.41
C LEU A 137 7.85 10.97 -4.17
N LYS A 138 8.86 11.78 -4.47
CA LYS A 138 8.76 13.24 -4.33
C LYS A 138 7.61 13.83 -5.14
N LYS A 139 7.40 13.35 -6.35
CA LYS A 139 6.27 13.79 -7.20
C LYS A 139 4.94 13.35 -6.61
N VAL A 140 4.86 12.11 -6.13
CA VAL A 140 3.63 11.56 -5.52
C VAL A 140 3.29 12.33 -4.24
N VAL A 141 4.25 12.55 -3.35
CA VAL A 141 4.03 13.33 -2.11
C VAL A 141 3.57 14.75 -2.45
N GLN A 142 4.17 15.41 -3.47
CA GLN A 142 3.71 16.72 -3.90
C GLN A 142 2.23 16.69 -4.37
N ARG A 143 1.82 15.67 -5.13
CA ARG A 143 0.40 15.50 -5.54
C ARG A 143 -0.54 15.30 -4.34
N ILE A 144 -0.09 14.58 -3.32
CA ILE A 144 -0.85 14.41 -2.09
C ILE A 144 -1.01 15.76 -1.38
N LEU A 145 0.07 16.54 -1.28
CA LEU A 145 0.04 17.89 -0.69
C LEU A 145 -0.85 18.82 -1.50
N ASP A 146 -0.76 18.81 -2.83
CA ASP A 146 -1.62 19.61 -3.71
C ASP A 146 -3.11 19.32 -3.43
N SER A 147 -3.49 18.04 -3.36
CA SER A 147 -4.84 17.62 -3.01
C SER A 147 -5.24 18.03 -1.57
N TRP A 148 -4.30 18.05 -0.64
CA TRP A 148 -4.56 18.53 0.72
C TRP A 148 -4.73 20.04 0.78
N TYR A 149 -3.93 20.81 0.02
CA TYR A 149 -4.09 22.27 -0.06
C TYR A 149 -5.40 22.68 -0.72
N GLU A 150 -5.89 21.93 -1.71
CA GLU A 150 -7.19 22.14 -2.33
C GLU A 150 -8.36 21.86 -1.36
N LYS A 151 -8.23 20.80 -0.57
CA LYS A 151 -9.24 20.40 0.42
C LYS A 151 -8.57 19.83 1.66
N GLN A 152 -8.42 20.65 2.66
CA GLN A 152 -7.83 20.25 3.94
C GLN A 152 -8.64 19.15 4.62
N ARG A 153 -7.95 18.07 4.99
CA ARG A 153 -8.46 16.91 5.72
C ARG A 153 -7.31 16.15 6.37
N GLU A 154 -7.57 15.35 7.37
CA GLU A 154 -6.56 14.43 7.88
C GLU A 154 -6.20 13.42 6.79
N ILE A 155 -4.92 13.34 6.42
CA ILE A 155 -4.40 12.33 5.52
C ILE A 155 -3.28 11.58 6.24
N ARG A 156 -3.36 10.24 6.27
CA ARG A 156 -2.31 9.38 6.82
C ARG A 156 -1.64 8.57 5.75
N LEU A 157 -0.32 8.56 5.79
CA LEU A 157 0.56 7.87 4.86
C LEU A 157 1.21 6.69 5.58
N PHE A 158 1.12 5.50 4.99
CA PHE A 158 1.64 4.25 5.52
C PHE A 158 2.74 3.74 4.60
N PHE A 159 3.97 3.70 5.10
CA PHE A 159 5.12 3.20 4.35
C PHE A 159 5.57 1.87 4.95
N TYR A 160 5.24 0.76 4.28
CA TYR A 160 5.77 -0.55 4.64
C TYR A 160 7.15 -0.74 4.02
N TYR A 161 8.07 -1.26 4.82
CA TYR A 161 9.44 -1.59 4.42
C TYR A 161 10.18 -0.42 3.75
N PRO A 162 10.11 0.80 4.31
CA PRO A 162 10.66 1.98 3.64
C PRO A 162 12.18 1.89 3.51
N SER A 163 12.70 2.37 2.37
CA SER A 163 14.14 2.55 2.18
C SER A 163 14.67 3.72 3.03
N ASP A 164 15.97 3.72 3.29
CA ASP A 164 16.62 4.84 4.00
C ASP A 164 16.47 6.16 3.24
N GLU A 165 16.45 6.11 1.89
CA GLU A 165 16.22 7.29 1.03
C GLU A 165 14.80 7.83 1.20
N TYR A 166 13.79 6.95 1.29
CA TYR A 166 12.41 7.34 1.60
C TYR A 166 12.35 8.06 2.94
N MET A 167 12.90 7.44 3.99
CA MET A 167 12.89 8.01 5.32
C MET A 167 13.62 9.36 5.38
N ALA A 168 14.80 9.46 4.75
CA ALA A 168 15.55 10.71 4.68
C ALA A 168 14.75 11.83 4.02
N TYR A 169 14.05 11.54 2.92
CA TYR A 169 13.21 12.52 2.25
C TYR A 169 11.97 12.90 3.08
N LEU A 170 11.20 11.93 3.54
CA LEU A 170 9.93 12.17 4.26
C LEU A 170 10.13 13.03 5.51
N MET A 171 11.26 12.85 6.20
CA MET A 171 11.62 13.67 7.38
C MET A 171 12.01 15.12 7.04
N THR A 172 12.13 15.49 5.77
CA THR A 172 12.41 16.86 5.32
C THR A 172 11.21 17.62 4.80
N VAL A 173 10.05 16.97 4.71
CA VAL A 173 8.80 17.58 4.22
C VAL A 173 8.09 18.22 5.41
N ASP A 174 7.98 19.53 5.42
CA ASP A 174 7.48 20.31 6.57
C ASP A 174 6.03 19.98 6.95
N GLU A 175 5.20 19.61 5.96
CA GLU A 175 3.79 19.26 6.15
C GLU A 175 3.58 17.84 6.69
N LEU A 176 4.63 17.00 6.67
CA LEU A 176 4.55 15.62 7.16
C LEU A 176 5.01 15.52 8.61
N MET A 177 4.13 15.06 9.47
CA MET A 177 4.44 14.76 10.86
C MET A 177 4.55 13.25 11.07
N PHE A 178 5.67 12.78 11.60
CA PHE A 178 5.77 11.38 12.07
C PHE A 178 4.76 11.14 13.20
N VAL A 179 3.97 10.08 13.07
CA VAL A 179 2.90 9.74 14.04
C VAL A 179 3.21 8.48 14.82
N ASP A 180 3.59 7.41 14.12
CA ASP A 180 3.74 6.10 14.75
C ASP A 180 4.61 5.16 13.89
N GLU A 181 5.04 4.07 14.48
CA GLU A 181 5.73 2.96 13.82
C GLU A 181 5.13 1.63 14.27
N ILE A 182 4.67 0.83 13.31
CA ILE A 182 4.19 -0.53 13.57
C ILE A 182 5.35 -1.49 13.30
N ASP A 183 5.95 -2.04 14.36
CA ASP A 183 7.02 -3.03 14.24
C ASP A 183 6.48 -4.36 13.69
N CYS A 184 7.09 -4.86 12.62
CA CYS A 184 6.76 -6.12 11.98
C CYS A 184 7.90 -7.15 12.05
N ARG A 185 9.01 -6.84 12.72
CA ARG A 185 10.21 -7.69 12.76
C ARG A 185 9.96 -9.05 13.36
N ASP A 186 9.11 -9.13 14.37
CA ASP A 186 8.75 -10.39 15.06
C ASP A 186 7.92 -11.34 14.18
N LEU A 187 7.31 -10.83 13.10
CA LEU A 187 6.59 -11.65 12.11
C LEU A 187 7.54 -12.51 11.26
N PHE A 188 8.81 -12.13 11.22
CA PHE A 188 9.86 -12.76 10.41
C PHE A 188 11.00 -13.25 11.31
N ASN A 189 12.25 -12.97 10.96
CA ASN A 189 13.41 -13.40 11.72
C ASN A 189 13.95 -12.36 12.72
N GLY A 190 13.31 -11.20 12.80
CA GLY A 190 13.65 -10.10 13.71
C GLY A 190 14.90 -9.29 13.35
N LYS A 191 15.57 -9.58 12.24
CA LYS A 191 16.89 -9.00 11.90
C LYS A 191 16.80 -7.77 11.00
N ASP A 192 15.86 -7.74 10.06
CA ASP A 192 15.73 -6.60 9.15
C ASP A 192 14.97 -5.46 9.83
N LYS A 193 15.65 -4.32 10.00
CA LYS A 193 15.06 -3.12 10.63
C LYS A 193 14.00 -2.44 9.78
N ARG A 194 13.92 -2.76 8.48
CA ARG A 194 12.92 -2.21 7.58
C ARG A 194 11.57 -2.93 7.67
N GLU A 195 11.53 -4.10 8.33
CA GLU A 195 10.27 -4.82 8.62
C GLU A 195 9.41 -4.04 9.60
N ARG A 196 8.82 -2.95 9.10
CA ARG A 196 7.97 -2.02 9.86
C ARG A 196 7.08 -1.22 8.91
N ILE A 197 5.98 -0.70 9.43
CA ILE A 197 5.16 0.30 8.75
C ILE A 197 5.37 1.62 9.47
N VAL A 198 5.85 2.63 8.76
CA VAL A 198 6.03 3.98 9.30
C VAL A 198 4.85 4.85 8.90
N LEU A 199 4.29 5.57 9.86
CA LEU A 199 3.11 6.41 9.69
C LEU A 199 3.49 7.88 9.73
N PHE A 200 3.05 8.63 8.72
CA PHE A 200 3.05 10.08 8.71
C PHE A 200 1.62 10.62 8.59
N GLU A 201 1.41 11.83 9.05
CA GLU A 201 0.14 12.54 8.96
C GLU A 201 0.34 13.92 8.36
N ILE A 202 -0.61 14.36 7.54
CA ILE A 202 -0.80 15.73 7.08
C ILE A 202 -2.09 16.22 7.74
N ALA A 203 -2.03 17.28 8.54
CA ALA A 203 -3.16 17.86 9.27
C ALA A 203 -3.16 19.39 9.24
#